data_fa22f2f94db19946512b02df3c7733e2
#
_entry.id   fa22f2f94db19946512b02df3c7733e2
#
_cell.length_a   1.000
_cell.length_b   1.000
_cell.length_c   1.000
_cell.angle_alpha   90.00
_cell.angle_beta   90.00
_cell.angle_gamma   90.00
#
_symmetry.space_group_name_H-M   'P 1'
#
loop_
_entity.id
_entity.type
_entity.pdbx_description
1 polymer ?
#
loop_
_entity_poly.entity_id
_entity_poly.type
_entity_poly.pdbx_seq_one_letter_code
_entity_poly.pdbx_strand_id
1 'polypeptide(L)'
;MYRFLRLRGHRLAYRAYGDQSGEPVVLLHAFASQSGSWTHTAEALAQQGFRVIAPDLRGHGRSDWTPTYSLTDFEDDLSALLDALGLGAINVIGHSLGGHLALKLATHQPERIRRLVIEAAPVPPRDVADATALAAAQTGPTWRRSLRLLGPGRLLRLMLLRQFDLRAARTVLPELRAPMPAWWARLSTLRVPCLLLAGHDDGLVSSRLPLLAAQIPHAVTRQLGSGHRLHGDHTAAFLAEVIPFVGPPVYAE
;
A
#
# COMPACT_ATOMS: atom_id res chain seq x y z
N MET A 1 -3.78 -20.22 1.72
CA MET A 1 -3.13 -20.67 2.99
C MET A 1 -2.05 -19.67 3.38
N TYR A 2 -1.78 -19.43 4.69
CA TYR A 2 -0.66 -18.59 5.13
C TYR A 2 0.66 -19.34 4.99
N ARG A 3 1.70 -18.61 4.59
CA ARG A 3 3.11 -19.00 4.61
C ARG A 3 3.88 -18.05 5.52
N PHE A 4 5.03 -18.44 6.00
CA PHE A 4 5.83 -17.66 6.94
C PHE A 4 7.29 -17.66 6.52
N LEU A 5 7.94 -16.50 6.66
CA LEU A 5 9.39 -16.34 6.49
C LEU A 5 9.95 -15.66 7.73
N ARG A 6 11.18 -15.98 8.09
CA ARG A 6 11.90 -15.26 9.13
C ARG A 6 12.85 -14.28 8.45
N LEU A 7 12.52 -13.00 8.55
CA LEU A 7 13.24 -11.91 7.90
C LEU A 7 13.67 -10.91 8.96
N ARG A 8 14.91 -10.43 8.90
CA ARG A 8 15.40 -9.36 9.79
C ARG A 8 15.10 -9.58 11.29
N GLY A 9 15.15 -10.85 11.73
CA GLY A 9 14.95 -11.24 13.13
C GLY A 9 13.49 -11.42 13.58
N HIS A 10 12.51 -11.21 12.73
CA HIS A 10 11.09 -11.43 13.03
C HIS A 10 10.41 -12.29 11.95
N ARG A 11 9.24 -12.85 12.29
CA ARG A 11 8.43 -13.65 11.39
C ARG A 11 7.48 -12.76 10.61
N LEU A 12 7.54 -12.85 9.28
CA LEU A 12 6.60 -12.23 8.36
C LEU A 12 5.67 -13.31 7.79
N ALA A 13 4.36 -13.07 7.89
CA ALA A 13 3.33 -13.91 7.29
C ALA A 13 2.94 -13.36 5.92
N TYR A 14 2.64 -14.24 4.97
CA TYR A 14 2.07 -13.85 3.68
C TYR A 14 1.13 -14.90 3.13
N ARG A 15 0.25 -14.50 2.25
CA ARG A 15 -0.57 -15.39 1.42
C ARG A 15 0.01 -15.43 0.02
N ALA A 16 -0.05 -16.60 -0.62
CA ALA A 16 0.33 -16.78 -2.01
C ALA A 16 -0.83 -17.40 -2.80
N TYR A 17 -1.01 -16.92 -4.02
CA TYR A 17 -2.03 -17.38 -4.96
C TYR A 17 -1.42 -17.51 -6.36
N GLY A 18 -2.04 -18.34 -7.20
CA GLY A 18 -1.56 -18.60 -8.56
C GLY A 18 -0.34 -19.49 -8.62
N ASP A 19 0.15 -19.74 -9.83
CA ASP A 19 1.32 -20.57 -10.09
C ASP A 19 2.61 -19.83 -9.73
N GLN A 20 3.64 -20.56 -9.31
CA GLN A 20 4.94 -19.98 -8.93
C GLN A 20 5.72 -19.46 -10.12
N SER A 21 5.46 -19.96 -11.33
CA SER A 21 6.07 -19.51 -12.58
C SER A 21 5.42 -18.24 -13.15
N GLY A 22 4.23 -17.85 -12.64
CA GLY A 22 3.53 -16.65 -13.09
C GLY A 22 4.28 -15.37 -12.76
N GLU A 23 4.02 -14.31 -13.54
CA GLU A 23 4.59 -12.98 -13.29
C GLU A 23 4.19 -12.47 -11.89
N PRO A 24 5.14 -12.00 -11.06
CA PRO A 24 4.87 -11.68 -9.68
C PRO A 24 4.10 -10.36 -9.52
N VAL A 25 3.04 -10.41 -8.69
CA VAL A 25 2.29 -9.25 -8.19
C VAL A 25 2.33 -9.25 -6.66
N VAL A 26 2.75 -8.15 -6.05
CA VAL A 26 2.75 -7.96 -4.60
C VAL A 26 1.63 -7.02 -4.19
N LEU A 27 0.79 -7.46 -3.24
CA LEU A 27 -0.37 -6.71 -2.76
C LEU A 27 -0.11 -6.20 -1.34
N LEU A 28 0.01 -4.88 -1.17
CA LEU A 28 0.33 -4.24 0.11
C LEU A 28 -0.92 -3.62 0.74
N HIS A 29 -1.31 -4.10 1.90
CA HIS A 29 -2.51 -3.65 2.60
C HIS A 29 -2.33 -2.32 3.34
N ALA A 30 -3.45 -1.70 3.73
CA ALA A 30 -3.50 -0.46 4.49
C ALA A 30 -3.06 -0.63 5.95
N PHE A 31 -2.81 0.50 6.60
CA PHE A 31 -2.65 0.58 8.07
C PHE A 31 -3.85 -0.04 8.79
N ALA A 32 -3.59 -0.79 9.86
CA ALA A 32 -4.59 -1.53 10.62
C ALA A 32 -5.44 -2.50 9.77
N SER A 33 -4.87 -3.06 8.69
CA SER A 33 -5.45 -4.08 7.84
C SER A 33 -4.59 -5.35 7.82
N GLN A 34 -4.77 -6.23 6.87
CA GLN A 34 -4.01 -7.48 6.71
C GLN A 34 -4.17 -8.02 5.28
N SER A 35 -3.34 -8.98 4.90
CA SER A 35 -3.36 -9.63 3.58
C SER A 35 -4.72 -10.17 3.14
N GLY A 36 -5.56 -10.55 4.11
CA GLY A 36 -6.92 -11.02 3.85
C GLY A 36 -7.85 -10.00 3.19
N SER A 37 -7.55 -8.69 3.28
CA SER A 37 -8.33 -7.67 2.57
C SER A 37 -8.23 -7.80 1.05
N TRP A 38 -7.18 -8.41 0.56
CA TRP A 38 -6.87 -8.59 -0.85
C TRP A 38 -7.39 -9.90 -1.46
N THR A 39 -8.13 -10.74 -0.70
CA THR A 39 -8.48 -12.10 -1.15
C THR A 39 -9.12 -12.11 -2.54
N HIS A 40 -10.16 -11.31 -2.78
CA HIS A 40 -10.86 -11.30 -4.09
C HIS A 40 -9.96 -10.78 -5.22
N THR A 41 -9.17 -9.73 -4.97
CA THR A 41 -8.21 -9.21 -5.96
C THR A 41 -7.13 -10.24 -6.28
N ALA A 42 -6.60 -10.91 -5.24
CA ALA A 42 -5.56 -11.92 -5.41
C ALA A 42 -6.05 -13.14 -6.20
N GLU A 43 -7.28 -13.59 -5.93
CA GLU A 43 -7.91 -14.69 -6.67
C GLU A 43 -8.15 -14.33 -8.13
N ALA A 44 -8.64 -13.11 -8.40
CA ALA A 44 -8.87 -12.63 -9.76
C ALA A 44 -7.56 -12.53 -10.56
N LEU A 45 -6.50 -11.97 -9.98
CA LEU A 45 -5.17 -11.90 -10.62
C LEU A 45 -4.57 -13.28 -10.83
N ALA A 46 -4.71 -14.20 -9.87
CA ALA A 46 -4.24 -15.57 -10.02
C ALA A 46 -4.94 -16.32 -11.16
N GLN A 47 -6.25 -16.07 -11.38
CA GLN A 47 -7.01 -16.59 -12.52
C GLN A 47 -6.49 -16.03 -13.87
N GLN A 48 -5.85 -14.87 -13.87
CA GLN A 48 -5.17 -14.31 -15.04
C GLN A 48 -3.75 -14.84 -15.23
N GLY A 49 -3.29 -15.79 -14.40
CA GLY A 49 -1.96 -16.40 -14.51
C GLY A 49 -0.86 -15.70 -13.71
N PHE A 50 -1.16 -14.69 -12.89
CA PHE A 50 -0.16 -14.05 -12.04
C PHE A 50 0.19 -14.89 -10.81
N ARG A 51 1.45 -14.81 -10.37
CA ARG A 51 1.91 -15.24 -9.05
C ARG A 51 1.66 -14.10 -8.07
N VAL A 52 0.68 -14.23 -7.18
CA VAL A 52 0.28 -13.15 -6.26
C VAL A 52 0.80 -13.41 -4.86
N ILE A 53 1.48 -12.42 -4.28
CA ILE A 53 2.03 -12.43 -2.93
C ILE A 53 1.39 -11.28 -2.13
N ALA A 54 0.69 -11.60 -1.04
CA ALA A 54 0.07 -10.62 -0.15
C ALA A 54 0.64 -10.79 1.26
N PRO A 55 1.66 -9.99 1.66
CA PRO A 55 2.20 -10.04 3.01
C PRO A 55 1.24 -9.38 4.02
N ASP A 56 1.27 -9.88 5.25
CA ASP A 56 0.88 -9.09 6.42
C ASP A 56 2.10 -8.23 6.81
N LEU A 57 1.97 -6.93 6.76
CA LEU A 57 3.05 -6.01 7.14
C LEU A 57 3.45 -6.21 8.62
N ARG A 58 4.68 -5.82 9.02
CA ARG A 58 5.10 -5.90 10.43
C ARG A 58 4.05 -5.30 11.37
N GLY A 59 3.79 -5.96 12.50
CA GLY A 59 2.78 -5.52 13.46
C GLY A 59 1.33 -5.70 13.01
N HIS A 60 1.08 -6.33 11.87
CA HIS A 60 -0.26 -6.57 11.32
C HIS A 60 -0.53 -8.06 11.07
N GLY A 61 -1.81 -8.44 11.09
CA GLY A 61 -2.29 -9.76 10.75
C GLY A 61 -1.61 -10.86 11.57
N ARG A 62 -0.88 -11.74 10.90
CA ARG A 62 -0.14 -12.85 11.49
C ARG A 62 1.38 -12.64 11.51
N SER A 63 1.86 -11.49 11.06
CA SER A 63 3.26 -11.09 11.22
C SER A 63 3.56 -10.70 12.66
N ASP A 64 4.82 -10.86 13.05
CA ASP A 64 5.25 -10.55 14.42
C ASP A 64 5.13 -9.04 14.73
N TRP A 65 4.93 -8.75 15.98
CA TRP A 65 5.08 -7.42 16.55
C TRP A 65 6.56 -7.15 16.77
N THR A 66 7.03 -5.99 16.33
CA THR A 66 8.45 -5.62 16.34
C THR A 66 8.71 -4.45 17.30
N PRO A 67 9.97 -4.20 17.70
CA PRO A 67 10.32 -3.06 18.52
C PRO A 67 10.05 -1.71 17.84
N THR A 68 10.22 -1.63 16.52
CA THR A 68 10.16 -0.41 15.72
C THR A 68 9.21 -0.54 14.52
N TYR A 69 8.68 0.61 14.08
CA TYR A 69 7.65 0.72 13.02
C TYR A 69 7.87 1.96 12.15
N SER A 70 9.11 2.33 11.83
CA SER A 70 9.36 3.42 10.88
C SER A 70 8.96 3.01 9.45
N LEU A 71 8.66 3.98 8.59
CA LEU A 71 8.41 3.70 7.16
C LEU A 71 9.60 3.00 6.49
N THR A 72 10.81 3.25 6.97
CA THR A 72 12.01 2.54 6.52
C THR A 72 12.03 1.08 6.96
N ASP A 73 11.60 0.79 8.19
CA ASP A 73 11.49 -0.60 8.64
C ASP A 73 10.54 -1.43 7.77
N PHE A 74 9.41 -0.85 7.36
CA PHE A 74 8.45 -1.51 6.44
C PHE A 74 9.06 -1.75 5.05
N GLU A 75 9.76 -0.75 4.51
CA GLU A 75 10.44 -0.86 3.21
C GLU A 75 11.50 -1.95 3.22
N ASP A 76 12.32 -1.98 4.25
CA ASP A 76 13.37 -2.99 4.42
C ASP A 76 12.81 -4.41 4.53
N ASP A 77 11.65 -4.58 5.20
CA ASP A 77 10.96 -5.88 5.23
C ASP A 77 10.45 -6.29 3.86
N LEU A 78 9.93 -5.34 3.07
CA LEU A 78 9.51 -5.62 1.70
C LEU A 78 10.69 -6.04 0.84
N SER A 79 11.81 -5.32 0.90
CA SER A 79 13.03 -5.68 0.18
C SER A 79 13.51 -7.07 0.56
N ALA A 80 13.58 -7.38 1.87
CA ALA A 80 13.97 -8.70 2.36
C ALA A 80 12.98 -9.81 1.94
N LEU A 81 11.67 -9.50 1.85
CA LEU A 81 10.67 -10.44 1.36
C LEU A 81 10.89 -10.77 -0.12
N LEU A 82 11.14 -9.75 -0.95
CA LEU A 82 11.43 -9.94 -2.38
C LEU A 82 12.67 -10.81 -2.58
N ASP A 83 13.74 -10.55 -1.83
CA ASP A 83 14.98 -11.32 -1.88
C ASP A 83 14.76 -12.77 -1.46
N ALA A 84 14.08 -13.01 -0.33
CA ALA A 84 13.82 -14.35 0.18
C ALA A 84 12.92 -15.19 -0.71
N LEU A 85 12.06 -14.57 -1.52
CA LEU A 85 11.19 -15.24 -2.49
C LEU A 85 11.81 -15.33 -3.90
N GLY A 86 13.03 -14.82 -4.09
CA GLY A 86 13.71 -14.77 -5.39
C GLY A 86 12.95 -13.94 -6.42
N LEU A 87 12.25 -12.87 -5.97
CA LEU A 87 11.48 -12.02 -6.87
C LEU A 87 12.38 -10.91 -7.43
N GLY A 88 12.50 -10.88 -8.75
CA GLY A 88 13.15 -9.79 -9.48
C GLY A 88 12.25 -8.56 -9.58
N ALA A 89 12.00 -8.09 -10.81
CA ALA A 89 11.06 -7.01 -11.04
C ALA A 89 9.61 -7.49 -10.91
N ILE A 90 8.79 -6.77 -10.14
CA ILE A 90 7.43 -7.12 -9.75
C ILE A 90 6.42 -6.04 -10.15
N ASN A 91 5.16 -6.42 -10.30
CA ASN A 91 4.05 -5.48 -10.22
C ASN A 91 3.68 -5.28 -8.73
N VAL A 92 3.42 -4.04 -8.32
CA VAL A 92 2.99 -3.73 -6.94
C VAL A 92 1.65 -3.04 -6.96
N ILE A 93 0.72 -3.53 -6.15
CA ILE A 93 -0.57 -2.90 -5.89
C ILE A 93 -0.63 -2.58 -4.41
N GLY A 94 -0.71 -1.30 -4.07
CA GLY A 94 -0.70 -0.86 -2.68
C GLY A 94 -1.90 0.01 -2.32
N HIS A 95 -2.53 -0.32 -1.19
CA HIS A 95 -3.63 0.46 -0.63
C HIS A 95 -3.18 1.29 0.57
N SER A 96 -3.50 2.57 0.59
CA SER A 96 -3.24 3.49 1.70
C SER A 96 -1.77 3.43 2.15
N LEU A 97 -1.44 3.00 3.36
CA LEU A 97 -0.05 2.79 3.81
C LEU A 97 0.74 1.93 2.80
N GLY A 98 0.15 0.83 2.33
CA GLY A 98 0.77 -0.03 1.32
C GLY A 98 1.07 0.70 0.01
N GLY A 99 0.22 1.65 -0.39
CA GLY A 99 0.46 2.51 -1.55
C GLY A 99 1.64 3.46 -1.35
N HIS A 100 1.75 4.07 -0.17
CA HIS A 100 2.90 4.91 0.19
C HIS A 100 4.21 4.09 0.20
N LEU A 101 4.19 2.89 0.77
CA LEU A 101 5.35 1.99 0.81
C LEU A 101 5.74 1.52 -0.61
N ALA A 102 4.77 1.25 -1.48
CA ALA A 102 5.02 0.91 -2.88
C ALA A 102 5.74 2.04 -3.63
N LEU A 103 5.29 3.29 -3.46
CA LEU A 103 5.96 4.47 -4.02
C LEU A 103 7.37 4.65 -3.43
N LYS A 104 7.52 4.46 -2.11
CA LYS A 104 8.82 4.55 -1.44
C LYS A 104 9.79 3.51 -1.99
N LEU A 105 9.39 2.26 -2.10
CA LEU A 105 10.19 1.18 -2.69
C LEU A 105 10.56 1.51 -4.15
N ALA A 106 9.61 1.96 -4.97
CA ALA A 106 9.85 2.31 -6.36
C ALA A 106 10.82 3.48 -6.55
N THR A 107 10.85 4.43 -5.62
CA THR A 107 11.80 5.56 -5.68
C THR A 107 13.21 5.20 -5.21
N HIS A 108 13.36 4.13 -4.43
CA HIS A 108 14.67 3.68 -3.93
C HIS A 108 15.24 2.50 -4.73
N GLN A 109 14.37 1.64 -5.27
CA GLN A 109 14.74 0.42 -6.01
C GLN A 109 13.88 0.30 -7.28
N PRO A 110 13.96 1.26 -8.23
CA PRO A 110 13.10 1.31 -9.41
C PRO A 110 13.26 0.07 -10.31
N GLU A 111 14.43 -0.55 -10.33
CA GLU A 111 14.73 -1.77 -11.09
C GLU A 111 13.91 -2.98 -10.62
N ARG A 112 13.38 -2.95 -9.40
CA ARG A 112 12.52 -4.00 -8.84
C ARG A 112 11.05 -3.85 -9.22
N ILE A 113 10.68 -2.76 -9.86
CA ILE A 113 9.27 -2.43 -10.13
C ILE A 113 9.00 -2.43 -11.63
N ARG A 114 8.05 -3.22 -12.07
CA ARG A 114 7.52 -3.21 -13.45
C ARG A 114 6.41 -2.19 -13.61
N ARG A 115 5.41 -2.25 -12.72
CA ARG A 115 4.25 -1.35 -12.71
C ARG A 115 3.79 -1.10 -11.27
N LEU A 116 3.23 0.07 -11.06
CA LEU A 116 2.66 0.49 -9.78
C LEU A 116 1.17 0.75 -9.91
N VAL A 117 0.37 0.16 -9.04
CA VAL A 117 -1.02 0.55 -8.81
C VAL A 117 -1.13 1.07 -7.38
N ILE A 118 -1.51 2.31 -7.24
CA ILE A 118 -1.56 3.02 -5.96
C ILE A 118 -3.01 3.40 -5.68
N GLU A 119 -3.60 2.73 -4.70
CA GLU A 119 -4.97 2.98 -4.26
C GLU A 119 -4.97 3.81 -2.97
N ALA A 120 -5.57 4.98 -3.04
CA ALA A 120 -5.86 5.83 -1.88
C ALA A 120 -4.65 6.08 -0.95
N ALA A 121 -3.45 6.23 -1.52
CA ALA A 121 -2.25 6.43 -0.72
C ALA A 121 -2.27 7.79 0.00
N PRO A 122 -1.79 7.87 1.24
CA PRO A 122 -1.56 9.15 1.89
C PRO A 122 -0.48 9.92 1.15
N VAL A 123 -0.76 11.19 0.90
CA VAL A 123 0.15 12.13 0.22
C VAL A 123 0.73 13.07 1.28
N PRO A 124 1.97 12.83 1.74
CA PRO A 124 2.58 13.64 2.80
C PRO A 124 2.79 15.09 2.36
N PRO A 125 2.95 16.02 3.31
CA PRO A 125 3.27 17.41 2.99
C PRO A 125 4.59 17.53 2.22
N ARG A 126 4.68 18.47 1.30
CA ARG A 126 5.91 18.76 0.54
C ARG A 126 6.96 19.45 1.41
N ASP A 127 6.49 20.40 2.21
CA ASP A 127 7.29 21.28 3.07
C ASP A 127 6.50 21.71 4.30
N VAL A 128 7.09 22.55 5.13
CA VAL A 128 6.47 23.06 6.37
C VAL A 128 5.24 23.92 6.08
N ALA A 129 5.23 24.69 5.01
CA ALA A 129 4.09 25.53 4.64
C ALA A 129 2.89 24.67 4.22
N ASP A 130 3.12 23.63 3.41
CA ASP A 130 2.10 22.65 3.02
C ASP A 130 1.57 21.87 4.25
N ALA A 131 2.45 21.49 5.20
CA ALA A 131 2.05 20.84 6.44
C ALA A 131 1.14 21.74 7.29
N THR A 132 1.46 23.02 7.40
CA THR A 132 0.66 24.01 8.14
C THR A 132 -0.70 24.20 7.48
N ALA A 133 -0.75 24.33 6.15
CA ALA A 133 -2.00 24.45 5.41
C ALA A 133 -2.90 23.21 5.57
N LEU A 134 -2.30 21.99 5.53
CA LEU A 134 -3.02 20.74 5.76
C LEU A 134 -3.56 20.64 7.19
N ALA A 135 -2.79 21.07 8.18
CA ALA A 135 -3.23 21.07 9.58
C ALA A 135 -4.41 22.04 9.78
N ALA A 136 -4.36 23.23 9.19
CA ALA A 136 -5.43 24.21 9.24
C ALA A 136 -6.71 23.74 8.54
N ALA A 137 -6.59 23.04 7.41
CA ALA A 137 -7.74 22.48 6.69
C ALA A 137 -8.40 21.30 7.42
N GLN A 138 -7.71 20.70 8.40
CA GLN A 138 -8.20 19.56 9.17
C GLN A 138 -8.91 20.03 10.45
N THR A 139 -10.21 20.32 10.36
CA THR A 139 -11.02 20.65 11.54
C THR A 139 -11.42 19.39 12.36
N GLY A 140 -11.25 19.46 13.67
CA GLY A 140 -11.71 18.46 14.65
C GLY A 140 -10.60 17.50 15.16
N PRO A 141 -10.86 16.88 16.33
CA PRO A 141 -9.86 16.04 17.00
C PRO A 141 -9.53 14.76 16.19
N THR A 142 -8.24 14.46 16.08
CA THR A 142 -7.69 13.34 15.33
C THR A 142 -8.26 11.96 15.71
N TRP A 143 -8.62 11.75 16.96
CA TRP A 143 -9.21 10.50 17.43
C TRP A 143 -10.61 10.23 16.85
N ARG A 144 -11.45 11.29 16.68
CA ARG A 144 -12.77 11.15 16.03
C ARG A 144 -12.65 10.72 14.58
N ARG A 145 -11.61 11.20 13.88
CA ARG A 145 -11.31 10.82 12.50
C ARG A 145 -10.82 9.36 12.41
N SER A 146 -9.94 8.94 13.31
CA SER A 146 -9.48 7.54 13.39
C SER A 146 -10.62 6.59 13.70
N LEU A 147 -11.55 6.97 14.59
CA LEU A 147 -12.76 6.20 14.88
C LEU A 147 -13.72 6.13 13.69
N ARG A 148 -13.85 7.20 12.89
CA ARG A 148 -14.65 7.18 11.65
C ARG A 148 -14.04 6.25 10.60
N LEU A 149 -12.72 6.27 10.42
CA LEU A 149 -12.01 5.43 9.45
C LEU A 149 -12.02 3.94 9.82
N LEU A 150 -11.84 3.62 11.10
CA LEU A 150 -11.76 2.23 11.56
C LEU A 150 -13.11 1.69 12.05
N GLY A 151 -13.99 2.53 12.56
CA GLY A 151 -15.18 2.14 13.27
C GLY A 151 -14.89 1.50 14.65
N PRO A 152 -15.73 1.71 15.68
CA PRO A 152 -15.48 1.21 17.02
C PRO A 152 -15.43 -0.32 17.08
N GLY A 153 -16.31 -1.01 16.35
CA GLY A 153 -16.35 -2.46 16.31
C GLY A 153 -15.12 -3.09 15.64
N ARG A 154 -14.60 -2.47 14.58
CA ARG A 154 -13.37 -2.93 13.92
C ARG A 154 -12.14 -2.70 14.81
N LEU A 155 -12.05 -1.55 15.47
CA LEU A 155 -10.97 -1.27 16.41
C LEU A 155 -10.96 -2.28 17.57
N LEU A 156 -12.13 -2.54 18.18
CA LEU A 156 -12.29 -3.54 19.24
C LEU A 156 -11.88 -4.94 18.75
N ARG A 157 -12.31 -5.34 17.55
CA ARG A 157 -11.94 -6.63 16.94
C ARG A 157 -10.43 -6.74 16.70
N LEU A 158 -9.78 -5.69 16.19
CA LEU A 158 -8.32 -5.65 15.98
C LEU A 158 -7.56 -5.82 17.29
N MET A 159 -8.05 -5.18 18.37
CA MET A 159 -7.45 -5.31 19.72
C MET A 159 -7.66 -6.70 20.31
N LEU A 160 -8.89 -7.21 20.31
CA LEU A 160 -9.23 -8.52 20.90
C LEU A 160 -8.53 -9.67 20.18
N LEU A 161 -8.41 -9.63 18.86
CA LEU A 161 -7.76 -10.67 18.06
C LEU A 161 -6.25 -10.46 17.90
N ARG A 162 -5.68 -9.42 18.51
CA ARG A 162 -4.26 -9.05 18.40
C ARG A 162 -3.76 -8.98 16.94
N GLN A 163 -4.61 -8.52 16.02
CA GLN A 163 -4.31 -8.43 14.59
C GLN A 163 -3.56 -7.16 14.21
N PHE A 164 -3.31 -6.26 15.15
CA PHE A 164 -2.63 -5.00 14.91
C PHE A 164 -1.94 -4.48 16.17
N ASP A 165 -0.65 -4.14 16.06
CA ASP A 165 0.10 -3.50 17.13
C ASP A 165 -0.14 -1.98 17.12
N LEU A 166 -0.88 -1.49 18.10
CA LEU A 166 -1.18 -0.05 18.23
C LEU A 166 0.07 0.83 18.40
N ARG A 167 1.21 0.26 18.80
CA ARG A 167 2.48 1.00 18.88
C ARG A 167 2.91 1.53 17.52
N ALA A 168 2.57 0.81 16.43
CA ALA A 168 2.85 1.26 15.06
C ALA A 168 2.21 2.64 14.76
N ALA A 169 1.05 2.95 15.33
CA ALA A 169 0.39 4.24 15.13
C ALA A 169 1.22 5.43 15.64
N ARG A 170 2.03 5.21 16.68
CA ARG A 170 2.86 6.26 17.30
C ARG A 170 4.03 6.69 16.44
N THR A 171 4.43 5.87 15.47
CA THR A 171 5.52 6.18 14.54
C THR A 171 4.98 6.47 13.13
N VAL A 172 4.20 5.56 12.56
CA VAL A 172 3.71 5.67 11.16
C VAL A 172 2.89 6.93 10.92
N LEU A 173 1.95 7.25 11.81
CA LEU A 173 1.06 8.39 11.57
C LEU A 173 1.77 9.75 11.66
N PRO A 174 2.68 10.02 12.61
CA PRO A 174 3.52 11.22 12.59
C PRO A 174 4.43 11.29 11.37
N GLU A 175 5.09 10.19 10.98
CA GLU A 175 5.95 10.16 9.79
C GLU A 175 5.16 10.54 8.53
N LEU A 176 3.99 9.94 8.29
CA LEU A 176 3.14 10.25 7.13
C LEU A 176 2.59 11.69 7.12
N ARG A 177 2.60 12.38 8.26
CA ARG A 177 2.17 13.79 8.40
C ARG A 177 3.31 14.77 8.37
N ALA A 178 4.54 14.29 8.50
CA ALA A 178 5.72 15.13 8.41
C ALA A 178 6.01 15.56 6.98
N PRO A 179 6.61 16.73 6.75
CA PRO A 179 7.10 17.14 5.45
C PRO A 179 8.12 16.14 4.89
N MET A 180 7.98 15.76 3.62
CA MET A 180 8.85 14.79 2.95
C MET A 180 9.43 15.34 1.63
N PRO A 181 10.22 16.44 1.63
CA PRO A 181 10.71 17.06 0.40
C PRO A 181 11.57 16.12 -0.45
N ALA A 182 12.39 15.29 0.16
CA ALA A 182 13.22 14.32 -0.55
C ALA A 182 12.39 13.22 -1.24
N TRP A 183 11.31 12.76 -0.63
CA TRP A 183 10.38 11.81 -1.25
C TRP A 183 9.69 12.42 -2.47
N TRP A 184 9.21 13.67 -2.35
CA TRP A 184 8.60 14.40 -3.46
C TRP A 184 9.59 14.59 -4.63
N ALA A 185 10.83 14.97 -4.34
CA ALA A 185 11.86 15.12 -5.37
C ALA A 185 12.11 13.80 -6.12
N ARG A 186 12.13 12.67 -5.41
CA ARG A 186 12.34 11.35 -6.03
C ARG A 186 11.16 10.89 -6.89
N LEU A 187 9.94 11.27 -6.58
CA LEU A 187 8.77 10.91 -7.41
C LEU A 187 8.93 11.39 -8.87
N SER A 188 9.57 12.53 -9.10
CA SER A 188 9.82 13.05 -10.45
C SER A 188 10.81 12.22 -11.27
N THR A 189 11.57 11.35 -10.61
CA THR A 189 12.53 10.44 -11.28
C THR A 189 11.93 9.09 -11.66
N LEU A 190 10.71 8.77 -11.21
CA LEU A 190 10.06 7.52 -11.53
C LEU A 190 9.83 7.40 -13.04
N ARG A 191 10.19 6.24 -13.59
CA ARG A 191 9.98 5.90 -15.02
C ARG A 191 9.07 4.70 -15.20
N VAL A 192 8.69 4.04 -14.11
CA VAL A 192 7.77 2.91 -14.15
C VAL A 192 6.33 3.37 -14.37
N PRO A 193 5.52 2.66 -15.17
CA PRO A 193 4.11 2.97 -15.32
C PRO A 193 3.41 3.00 -13.97
N CYS A 194 2.61 4.04 -13.72
CA CYS A 194 1.94 4.25 -12.45
C CYS A 194 0.45 4.55 -12.67
N LEU A 195 -0.42 3.75 -12.04
CA LEU A 195 -1.86 3.98 -11.98
C LEU A 195 -2.23 4.44 -10.56
N LEU A 196 -2.81 5.63 -10.46
CA LEU A 196 -3.24 6.24 -9.22
C LEU A 196 -4.77 6.17 -9.11
N LEU A 197 -5.27 5.52 -8.07
CA LEU A 197 -6.70 5.29 -7.84
C LEU A 197 -7.16 5.97 -6.55
N ALA A 198 -8.29 6.66 -6.60
CA ALA A 198 -8.96 7.23 -5.41
C ALA A 198 -10.48 7.15 -5.56
N GLY A 199 -11.20 7.15 -4.44
CA GLY A 199 -12.65 7.35 -4.43
C GLY A 199 -12.99 8.82 -4.68
N HIS A 200 -14.18 9.11 -5.20
CA HIS A 200 -14.62 10.48 -5.49
C HIS A 200 -14.68 11.36 -4.23
N ASP A 201 -14.96 10.78 -3.07
CA ASP A 201 -15.19 11.44 -1.79
C ASP A 201 -14.17 11.05 -0.70
N ASP A 202 -12.99 10.54 -1.08
CA ASP A 202 -11.94 10.13 -0.14
C ASP A 202 -11.16 11.32 0.47
N GLY A 203 -11.82 12.42 0.67
CA GLY A 203 -11.35 13.58 1.42
C GLY A 203 -9.98 14.08 0.97
N LEU A 204 -8.98 14.05 1.88
CA LEU A 204 -7.63 14.54 1.57
C LEU A 204 -6.91 13.72 0.49
N VAL A 205 -7.20 12.44 0.36
CA VAL A 205 -6.58 11.60 -0.67
C VAL A 205 -7.02 12.07 -2.05
N SER A 206 -8.34 12.18 -2.26
CA SER A 206 -8.91 12.65 -3.53
C SER A 206 -8.45 14.06 -3.88
N SER A 207 -8.43 14.97 -2.88
CA SER A 207 -8.04 16.37 -3.10
C SER A 207 -6.54 16.54 -3.42
N ARG A 208 -5.68 15.61 -2.98
CA ARG A 208 -4.24 15.66 -3.24
C ARG A 208 -3.79 14.75 -4.38
N LEU A 209 -4.67 13.93 -4.93
CA LEU A 209 -4.37 13.06 -6.07
C LEU A 209 -3.79 13.82 -7.27
N PRO A 210 -4.31 15.00 -7.67
CA PRO A 210 -3.73 15.79 -8.76
C PRO A 210 -2.29 16.24 -8.49
N LEU A 211 -1.95 16.58 -7.23
CA LEU A 211 -0.58 16.95 -6.86
C LEU A 211 0.38 15.78 -7.01
N LEU A 212 -0.05 14.59 -6.56
CA LEU A 212 0.74 13.38 -6.69
C LEU A 212 0.94 13.00 -8.17
N ALA A 213 -0.14 13.07 -8.96
CA ALA A 213 -0.10 12.79 -10.39
C ALA A 213 0.81 13.74 -11.17
N ALA A 214 0.78 15.03 -10.85
CA ALA A 214 1.65 16.03 -11.48
C ALA A 214 3.14 15.81 -11.19
N GLN A 215 3.47 15.13 -10.08
CA GLN A 215 4.85 14.84 -9.70
C GLN A 215 5.41 13.56 -10.32
N ILE A 216 4.57 12.59 -10.65
CA ILE A 216 4.99 11.30 -11.22
C ILE A 216 4.85 11.35 -12.75
N PRO A 217 5.96 11.28 -13.51
CA PRO A 217 5.89 11.27 -14.98
C PRO A 217 5.01 10.13 -15.51
N HIS A 218 4.12 10.46 -16.44
CA HIS A 218 3.23 9.50 -17.10
C HIS A 218 2.25 8.75 -16.16
N ALA A 219 2.00 9.27 -14.95
CA ALA A 219 0.98 8.69 -14.08
C ALA A 219 -0.42 8.81 -14.70
N VAL A 220 -1.14 7.70 -14.69
CA VAL A 220 -2.55 7.63 -15.07
C VAL A 220 -3.39 7.73 -13.81
N THR A 221 -4.38 8.61 -13.79
CA THR A 221 -5.31 8.74 -12.66
C THR A 221 -6.69 8.23 -13.00
N ARG A 222 -7.37 7.59 -12.05
CA ARG A 222 -8.78 7.22 -12.11
C ARG A 222 -9.44 7.48 -10.77
N GLN A 223 -10.66 7.94 -10.81
CA GLN A 223 -11.54 8.01 -9.64
C GLN A 223 -12.64 6.99 -9.80
N LEU A 224 -12.80 6.10 -8.83
CA LEU A 224 -13.73 4.97 -8.89
C LEU A 224 -14.62 4.96 -7.65
N GLY A 225 -15.93 5.01 -7.84
CA GLY A 225 -16.87 4.87 -6.74
C GLY A 225 -16.63 5.88 -5.61
N SER A 226 -16.97 5.48 -4.39
CA SER A 226 -16.82 6.30 -3.18
C SER A 226 -16.00 5.58 -2.10
N GLY A 227 -15.47 6.33 -1.14
CA GLY A 227 -14.74 5.81 0.02
C GLY A 227 -13.28 5.51 -0.24
N HIS A 228 -12.66 4.86 0.76
CA HIS A 228 -11.21 4.68 0.87
C HIS A 228 -10.71 3.31 0.41
N ARG A 229 -11.58 2.31 0.30
CA ARG A 229 -11.22 0.92 0.02
C ARG A 229 -11.85 0.41 -1.26
N LEU A 230 -11.36 0.85 -2.42
CA LEU A 230 -11.94 0.55 -3.73
C LEU A 230 -11.87 -0.93 -4.08
N HIS A 231 -10.74 -1.60 -3.80
CA HIS A 231 -10.56 -3.04 -4.03
C HIS A 231 -11.56 -3.92 -3.25
N GLY A 232 -12.14 -3.41 -2.16
CA GLY A 232 -13.10 -4.13 -1.34
C GLY A 232 -14.55 -3.71 -1.56
N ASP A 233 -14.77 -2.40 -1.75
CA ASP A 233 -16.12 -1.84 -1.79
C ASP A 233 -16.62 -1.65 -3.25
N HIS A 234 -15.69 -1.57 -4.22
CA HIS A 234 -15.94 -1.43 -5.66
C HIS A 234 -15.09 -2.41 -6.47
N THR A 235 -15.00 -3.67 -6.02
CA THR A 235 -14.09 -4.69 -6.54
C THR A 235 -14.14 -4.84 -8.05
N ALA A 236 -15.32 -4.87 -8.66
CA ALA A 236 -15.46 -5.04 -10.11
C ALA A 236 -14.86 -3.86 -10.89
N ALA A 237 -15.16 -2.62 -10.48
CA ALA A 237 -14.62 -1.43 -11.12
C ALA A 237 -13.09 -1.33 -10.90
N PHE A 238 -12.60 -1.68 -9.71
CA PHE A 238 -11.18 -1.74 -9.40
C PHE A 238 -10.44 -2.74 -10.29
N LEU A 239 -10.94 -3.96 -10.43
CA LEU A 239 -10.34 -5.00 -11.27
C LEU A 239 -10.38 -4.64 -12.76
N ALA A 240 -11.43 -3.96 -13.23
CA ALA A 240 -11.54 -3.49 -14.60
C ALA A 240 -10.44 -2.49 -15.00
N GLU A 241 -9.92 -1.70 -14.05
CA GLU A 241 -8.78 -0.79 -14.28
C GLU A 241 -7.43 -1.49 -14.05
N VAL A 242 -7.33 -2.35 -13.03
CA VAL A 242 -6.08 -2.93 -12.58
C VAL A 242 -5.60 -4.05 -13.51
N ILE A 243 -6.47 -4.99 -13.90
CA ILE A 243 -6.05 -6.15 -14.71
C ILE A 243 -5.47 -5.71 -16.07
N PRO A 244 -6.12 -4.83 -16.85
CA PRO A 244 -5.52 -4.35 -18.09
C PRO A 244 -4.23 -3.55 -17.87
N PHE A 245 -4.13 -2.82 -16.75
CA PHE A 245 -2.95 -2.02 -16.45
C PHE A 245 -1.74 -2.87 -16.11
N VAL A 246 -1.89 -3.92 -15.30
CA VAL A 246 -0.76 -4.83 -15.02
C VAL A 246 -0.40 -5.69 -16.24
N GLY A 247 -1.29 -5.74 -17.24
CA GLY A 247 -1.07 -6.44 -18.50
C GLY A 247 -1.16 -7.97 -18.39
N PRO A 248 -1.08 -8.69 -19.50
CA PRO A 248 -0.97 -10.13 -19.47
C PRO A 248 0.36 -10.54 -18.80
N PRO A 249 0.38 -11.62 -18.00
CA PRO A 249 1.61 -12.12 -17.40
C PRO A 249 2.61 -12.53 -18.50
N VAL A 250 3.85 -12.11 -18.35
CA VAL A 250 4.96 -12.59 -19.17
C VAL A 250 5.46 -13.87 -18.51
N TYR A 251 5.21 -15.00 -19.14
CA TYR A 251 5.75 -16.28 -18.68
C TYR A 251 7.27 -16.27 -18.94
N ALA A 252 8.06 -16.61 -17.91
CA ALA A 252 9.49 -16.86 -18.11
C ALA A 252 9.62 -18.13 -18.98
N GLU A 253 10.28 -18.00 -20.14
CA GLU A 253 10.69 -19.13 -20.96
C GLU A 253 11.75 -19.97 -20.26
#